data_1138c30df2957b6a4fcd64f0fd9233a1
#
_entry.id   1138c30df2957b6a4fcd64f0fd9233a1
#
_cell.length_a   1.000
_cell.length_b   1.000
_cell.length_c   1.000
_cell.angle_alpha   90.00
_cell.angle_beta   90.00
_cell.angle_gamma   90.00
#
_symmetry.space_group_name_H-M   'P 1'
#
loop_
_entity.id
_entity.type
_entity.pdbx_description
1 polymer ?
#
loop_
_entity_poly.entity_id
_entity_poly.type
_entity_poly.pdbx_seq_one_letter_code
_entity_poly.pdbx_strand_id
1 'polypeptide(L)'
;MVKIISDSTCDLSQEVLERYDIDIIPLHIVKGDEELEDGPQIDIHALYEWADKNKTTPKTSAPSIETAMNVMRPYIDEGREIICFSISSEMSTSINVIRMAAEELDAEDKVTVIDSRNLSTGIGLLVVEAAVMAADGKSREEIKTGIDELIPKVRASFVVDTLVYLYRGGRCNAVSALIGGALALHPMIVVKDGKMDASRKYRGKIGKVIKNYAKDLEEDLKNARPDRVFITHSECDARTVEEVRDYIASLGIFKEIIETRAGGVISSHCGPGTLGVLFIAK
;
A
#
# COMPACT_ATOMS: atom_id res chain seq x y z
N MET A 1 16.60 20.18 2.43
CA MET A 1 15.74 19.14 3.04
C MET A 1 15.49 18.07 1.99
N VAL A 2 15.62 16.80 2.35
CA VAL A 2 15.35 15.67 1.44
C VAL A 2 13.85 15.66 1.10
N LYS A 3 13.51 15.49 -0.19
CA LYS A 3 12.11 15.32 -0.63
C LYS A 3 11.75 13.85 -0.59
N ILE A 4 10.57 13.57 -0.04
CA ILE A 4 10.02 12.21 -0.01
C ILE A 4 8.94 12.07 -1.07
N ILE A 5 9.08 11.04 -1.90
CA ILE A 5 8.15 10.70 -2.97
C ILE A 5 7.79 9.23 -2.83
N SER A 6 6.60 8.85 -3.18
CA SER A 6 6.17 7.44 -3.26
C SER A 6 5.40 7.17 -4.55
N ASP A 7 5.37 5.94 -4.98
CA ASP A 7 4.37 5.57 -5.97
C ASP A 7 2.96 5.52 -5.34
N SER A 8 1.92 5.58 -6.18
CA SER A 8 0.52 5.70 -5.73
C SER A 8 0.04 4.53 -4.88
N THR A 9 0.72 3.39 -4.94
CA THR A 9 0.33 2.20 -4.18
C THR A 9 0.60 2.30 -2.68
N CYS A 10 1.13 3.43 -2.17
CA CYS A 10 1.29 3.67 -0.73
C CYS A 10 -0.05 3.91 0.00
N ASP A 11 -1.13 4.18 -0.72
CA ASP A 11 -2.50 4.36 -0.23
C ASP A 11 -2.63 5.39 0.91
N LEU A 12 -1.73 6.39 0.95
CA LEU A 12 -1.82 7.48 1.90
C LEU A 12 -2.95 8.44 1.50
N SER A 13 -3.73 8.89 2.47
CA SER A 13 -4.77 9.88 2.23
C SER A 13 -4.17 11.24 1.88
N GLN A 14 -4.94 12.07 1.16
CA GLN A 14 -4.51 13.42 0.79
C GLN A 14 -4.08 14.24 2.03
N GLU A 15 -4.80 14.10 3.15
CA GLU A 15 -4.45 14.75 4.42
C GLU A 15 -3.06 14.33 4.91
N VAL A 16 -2.72 13.05 4.82
CA VAL A 16 -1.40 12.54 5.23
C VAL A 16 -0.31 13.02 4.27
N LEU A 17 -0.58 13.00 2.95
CA LEU A 17 0.37 13.48 1.94
C LEU A 17 0.71 14.96 2.17
N GLU A 18 -0.29 15.80 2.39
CA GLU A 18 -0.11 17.24 2.65
C GLU A 18 0.60 17.49 3.99
N ARG A 19 0.21 16.78 5.05
CA ARG A 19 0.81 16.92 6.39
C ARG A 19 2.30 16.63 6.40
N TYR A 20 2.76 15.70 5.59
CA TYR A 20 4.15 15.24 5.56
C TYR A 20 4.94 15.69 4.31
N ASP A 21 4.38 16.56 3.48
CA ASP A 21 5.00 17.03 2.24
C ASP A 21 5.49 15.86 1.34
N ILE A 22 4.59 14.92 1.07
CA ILE A 22 4.87 13.72 0.26
C ILE A 22 4.22 13.88 -1.11
N ASP A 23 4.99 13.65 -2.20
CA ASP A 23 4.46 13.62 -3.55
C ASP A 23 4.29 12.19 -4.06
N ILE A 24 3.41 12.05 -5.05
CA ILE A 24 3.02 10.75 -5.61
C ILE A 24 3.38 10.65 -7.08
N ILE A 25 4.02 9.52 -7.44
CA ILE A 25 4.15 9.07 -8.83
C ILE A 25 2.99 8.11 -9.11
N PRO A 26 2.00 8.50 -9.92
CA PRO A 26 0.85 7.64 -10.20
C PRO A 26 1.24 6.42 -11.05
N LEU A 27 0.76 5.24 -10.67
CA LEU A 27 0.73 4.07 -11.52
C LEU A 27 -0.47 4.16 -12.46
N HIS A 28 -0.56 3.23 -13.41
CA HIS A 28 -1.64 3.21 -14.39
C HIS A 28 -2.63 2.08 -14.13
N ILE A 29 -3.90 2.35 -14.45
CA ILE A 29 -5.02 1.41 -14.41
C ILE A 29 -5.59 1.34 -15.82
N VAL A 30 -5.64 0.12 -16.37
CA VAL A 30 -6.17 -0.13 -17.71
C VAL A 30 -7.52 -0.83 -17.59
N LYS A 31 -8.56 -0.15 -18.05
CA LYS A 31 -9.95 -0.58 -18.00
C LYS A 31 -10.50 -0.68 -19.44
N GLY A 32 -10.39 -1.84 -20.06
CA GLY A 32 -10.64 -2.01 -21.50
C GLY A 32 -9.62 -1.26 -22.35
N ASP A 33 -10.07 -0.29 -23.13
CA ASP A 33 -9.22 0.59 -23.96
C ASP A 33 -8.88 1.91 -23.26
N GLU A 34 -9.36 2.12 -22.04
CA GLU A 34 -9.14 3.34 -21.24
C GLU A 34 -7.96 3.11 -20.30
N GLU A 35 -7.00 4.04 -20.33
CA GLU A 35 -5.87 4.10 -19.41
C GLU A 35 -6.02 5.32 -18.50
N LEU A 36 -5.91 5.09 -17.20
CA LEU A 36 -6.11 6.08 -16.14
C LEU A 36 -4.87 6.12 -15.24
N GLU A 37 -4.49 7.30 -14.78
CA GLU A 37 -3.52 7.45 -13.69
C GLU A 37 -4.19 7.22 -12.35
N ASP A 38 -3.55 6.42 -11.50
CA ASP A 38 -4.03 6.10 -10.15
C ASP A 38 -3.88 7.31 -9.21
N GLY A 39 -4.99 7.80 -8.72
CA GLY A 39 -5.02 8.98 -7.87
C GLY A 39 -6.42 9.25 -7.29
N PRO A 40 -6.60 10.37 -6.58
CA PRO A 40 -7.84 10.68 -5.87
C PRO A 40 -9.07 10.84 -6.78
N GLN A 41 -8.88 11.04 -8.09
CA GLN A 41 -9.94 11.13 -9.08
C GLN A 41 -10.55 9.77 -9.45
N ILE A 42 -9.92 8.65 -9.06
CA ILE A 42 -10.40 7.32 -9.41
C ILE A 42 -11.63 6.96 -8.57
N ASP A 43 -12.73 6.72 -9.25
CA ASP A 43 -13.94 6.16 -8.65
C ASP A 43 -13.78 4.63 -8.53
N ILE A 44 -13.47 4.19 -7.31
CA ILE A 44 -13.27 2.76 -6.99
C ILE A 44 -14.56 1.96 -7.22
N HIS A 45 -15.72 2.54 -6.93
CA HIS A 45 -17.00 1.88 -7.15
C HIS A 45 -17.22 1.60 -8.64
N ALA A 46 -16.96 2.59 -9.49
CA ALA A 46 -17.05 2.44 -10.94
C ALA A 46 -16.06 1.41 -11.50
N LEU A 47 -14.86 1.25 -10.89
CA LEU A 47 -13.94 0.17 -11.26
C LEU A 47 -14.55 -1.22 -10.97
N TYR A 48 -15.21 -1.38 -9.82
CA TYR A 48 -15.83 -2.64 -9.45
C TYR A 48 -17.06 -2.94 -10.30
N GLU A 49 -17.93 -1.97 -10.57
CA GLU A 49 -19.05 -2.12 -11.50
C GLU A 49 -18.58 -2.55 -12.90
N TRP A 50 -17.50 -1.93 -13.39
CA TRP A 50 -16.90 -2.31 -14.67
C TRP A 50 -16.38 -3.75 -14.64
N ALA A 51 -15.68 -4.15 -13.57
CA ALA A 51 -15.15 -5.50 -13.41
C ALA A 51 -16.25 -6.55 -13.39
N ASP A 52 -17.35 -6.29 -12.69
CA ASP A 52 -18.51 -7.19 -12.60
C ASP A 52 -19.24 -7.30 -13.92
N LYS A 53 -19.43 -6.20 -14.63
CA LYS A 53 -20.07 -6.16 -15.95
C LYS A 53 -19.27 -6.94 -16.98
N ASN A 54 -17.95 -6.79 -16.99
CA ASN A 54 -17.05 -7.37 -17.99
C ASN A 54 -16.50 -8.75 -17.59
N LYS A 55 -16.81 -9.23 -16.38
CA LYS A 55 -16.31 -10.51 -15.83
C LYS A 55 -14.77 -10.61 -15.83
N THR A 56 -14.10 -9.48 -15.71
CA THR A 56 -12.65 -9.34 -15.61
C THR A 56 -12.31 -8.28 -14.59
N THR A 57 -11.03 -8.12 -14.24
CA THR A 57 -10.57 -7.03 -13.38
C THR A 57 -9.76 -6.02 -14.20
N PRO A 58 -9.74 -4.73 -13.82
CA PRO A 58 -8.82 -3.79 -14.42
C PRO A 58 -7.39 -4.32 -14.34
N LYS A 59 -6.58 -4.05 -15.34
CA LYS A 59 -5.14 -4.34 -15.31
C LYS A 59 -4.41 -3.13 -14.75
N THR A 60 -3.23 -3.35 -14.23
CA THR A 60 -2.39 -2.27 -13.70
C THR A 60 -1.00 -2.36 -14.31
N SER A 61 -0.35 -1.22 -14.50
CA SER A 61 1.01 -1.13 -14.98
C SER A 61 1.83 -0.15 -14.14
N ALA A 62 3.16 -0.27 -14.24
CA ALA A 62 4.09 0.71 -13.69
C ALA A 62 3.83 2.10 -14.29
N PRO A 63 4.29 3.19 -13.65
CA PRO A 63 4.22 4.53 -14.23
C PRO A 63 5.00 4.59 -15.56
N SER A 64 4.76 5.61 -16.37
CA SER A 64 5.68 5.92 -17.46
C SER A 64 6.96 6.59 -16.92
N ILE A 65 8.06 6.48 -17.66
CA ILE A 65 9.31 7.19 -17.31
C ILE A 65 9.03 8.70 -17.26
N GLU A 66 8.28 9.22 -18.23
CA GLU A 66 7.93 10.63 -18.31
C GLU A 66 7.12 11.09 -17.07
N THR A 67 6.13 10.31 -16.64
CA THR A 67 5.35 10.61 -15.42
C THR A 67 6.26 10.69 -14.19
N ALA A 68 7.16 9.73 -14.02
CA ALA A 68 8.10 9.71 -12.90
C ALA A 68 9.09 10.91 -12.96
N MET A 69 9.62 11.24 -14.16
CA MET A 69 10.47 12.40 -14.36
C MET A 69 9.76 13.70 -14.02
N ASN A 70 8.49 13.87 -14.45
CA ASN A 70 7.74 15.09 -14.21
C ASN A 70 7.50 15.37 -12.72
N VAL A 71 7.36 14.32 -11.90
CA VAL A 71 7.24 14.46 -10.45
C VAL A 71 8.58 14.79 -9.79
N MET A 72 9.69 14.20 -10.24
CA MET A 72 11.01 14.41 -9.63
C MET A 72 11.72 15.68 -10.08
N ARG A 73 11.56 16.08 -11.34
CA ARG A 73 12.28 17.19 -11.99
C ARG A 73 12.26 18.49 -11.19
N PRO A 74 11.11 18.99 -10.67
CA PRO A 74 11.12 20.27 -9.93
C PRO A 74 12.09 20.28 -8.76
N TYR A 75 12.20 19.16 -8.03
CA TYR A 75 13.08 19.05 -6.87
C TYR A 75 14.55 18.92 -7.25
N ILE A 76 14.83 18.24 -8.36
CA ILE A 76 16.20 18.11 -8.89
C ILE A 76 16.69 19.46 -9.38
N ASP A 77 15.85 20.22 -10.07
CA ASP A 77 16.17 21.58 -10.55
C ASP A 77 16.40 22.56 -9.39
N GLU A 78 15.73 22.36 -8.25
CA GLU A 78 15.97 23.07 -6.99
C GLU A 78 17.25 22.60 -6.27
N GLY A 79 17.95 21.59 -6.77
CA GLY A 79 19.14 21.02 -6.15
C GLY A 79 18.86 20.15 -4.91
N ARG A 80 17.60 19.70 -4.73
CA ARG A 80 17.22 18.83 -3.60
C ARG A 80 17.57 17.38 -3.88
N GLU A 81 17.85 16.66 -2.80
CA GLU A 81 17.94 15.21 -2.81
C GLU A 81 16.53 14.59 -2.64
N ILE A 82 16.32 13.41 -3.23
CA ILE A 82 15.04 12.70 -3.23
C ILE A 82 15.23 11.30 -2.65
N ILE A 83 14.27 10.87 -1.83
CA ILE A 83 14.03 9.45 -1.53
C ILE A 83 12.67 9.09 -2.10
N CYS A 84 12.67 8.12 -3.01
CA CYS A 84 11.47 7.64 -3.69
C CYS A 84 11.18 6.20 -3.29
N PHE A 85 9.94 5.94 -2.84
CA PHE A 85 9.47 4.60 -2.47
C PHE A 85 8.66 3.97 -3.59
N SER A 86 8.83 2.67 -3.76
CA SER A 86 8.03 1.88 -4.69
C SER A 86 7.46 0.64 -4.03
N ILE A 87 6.33 0.18 -4.56
CA ILE A 87 5.78 -1.15 -4.27
C ILE A 87 6.86 -2.21 -4.46
N SER A 88 6.75 -3.31 -3.72
CA SER A 88 7.69 -4.43 -3.81
C SER A 88 8.03 -4.82 -5.25
N SER A 89 9.33 -4.96 -5.53
CA SER A 89 9.86 -5.45 -6.81
C SER A 89 9.40 -6.87 -7.17
N GLU A 90 8.93 -7.64 -6.19
CA GLU A 90 8.32 -8.96 -6.38
C GLU A 90 6.87 -8.88 -6.90
N MET A 91 6.26 -7.68 -6.89
CA MET A 91 4.86 -7.47 -7.29
C MET A 91 4.72 -6.57 -8.53
N SER A 92 5.70 -5.69 -8.77
CA SER A 92 5.69 -4.72 -9.87
C SER A 92 7.08 -4.36 -10.35
N THR A 93 7.19 -3.88 -11.58
CA THR A 93 8.42 -3.32 -12.15
C THR A 93 8.57 -1.82 -11.90
N SER A 94 7.69 -1.19 -11.13
CA SER A 94 7.65 0.26 -10.89
C SER A 94 8.99 0.81 -10.41
N ILE A 95 9.68 0.10 -9.53
CA ILE A 95 11.01 0.51 -9.03
C ILE A 95 12.04 0.70 -10.15
N ASN A 96 12.00 -0.16 -11.18
CA ASN A 96 12.94 -0.05 -12.30
C ASN A 96 12.62 1.18 -13.16
N VAL A 97 11.34 1.48 -13.38
CA VAL A 97 10.91 2.67 -14.12
C VAL A 97 11.34 3.95 -13.38
N ILE A 98 11.17 4.00 -12.06
CA ILE A 98 11.59 5.16 -11.25
C ILE A 98 13.12 5.35 -11.30
N ARG A 99 13.90 4.25 -11.29
CA ARG A 99 15.36 4.32 -11.47
C ARG A 99 15.74 4.84 -12.85
N MET A 100 15.12 4.32 -13.91
CA MET A 100 15.34 4.82 -15.27
C MET A 100 14.98 6.31 -15.39
N ALA A 101 13.92 6.78 -14.72
CA ALA A 101 13.57 8.18 -14.71
C ALA A 101 14.63 9.06 -14.01
N ALA A 102 15.27 8.55 -12.96
CA ALA A 102 16.39 9.24 -12.30
C ALA A 102 17.64 9.29 -13.21
N GLU A 103 17.92 8.21 -13.97
CA GLU A 103 19.01 8.16 -14.98
C GLU A 103 18.75 9.16 -16.10
N GLU A 104 17.53 9.21 -16.66
CA GLU A 104 17.16 10.17 -17.72
C GLU A 104 17.21 11.65 -17.26
N LEU A 105 17.20 11.88 -15.95
CA LEU A 105 17.37 13.20 -15.34
C LEU A 105 18.82 13.53 -14.98
N ASP A 106 19.79 12.66 -15.27
CA ASP A 106 21.18 12.76 -14.81
C ASP A 106 21.27 13.01 -13.29
N ALA A 107 20.44 12.29 -12.50
CA ALA A 107 20.22 12.56 -11.07
C ALA A 107 20.37 11.33 -10.15
N GLU A 108 21.04 10.26 -10.60
CA GLU A 108 21.22 9.02 -9.80
C GLU A 108 21.99 9.30 -8.50
N ASP A 109 22.86 10.30 -8.49
CA ASP A 109 23.60 10.75 -7.32
C ASP A 109 22.71 11.48 -6.29
N LYS A 110 21.56 12.03 -6.71
CA LYS A 110 20.61 12.77 -5.88
C LYS A 110 19.37 11.98 -5.51
N VAL A 111 19.04 10.90 -6.23
CA VAL A 111 17.81 10.12 -6.04
C VAL A 111 18.12 8.75 -5.46
N THR A 112 17.55 8.45 -4.31
CA THR A 112 17.58 7.10 -3.74
C THR A 112 16.21 6.44 -3.95
N VAL A 113 16.17 5.31 -4.68
CA VAL A 113 14.94 4.55 -4.91
C VAL A 113 14.92 3.33 -3.99
N ILE A 114 13.92 3.27 -3.12
CA ILE A 114 13.76 2.23 -2.09
C ILE A 114 12.70 1.23 -2.54
N ASP A 115 13.08 -0.05 -2.59
CA ASP A 115 12.13 -1.16 -2.63
C ASP A 115 11.52 -1.32 -1.25
N SER A 116 10.25 -0.96 -1.10
CA SER A 116 9.56 -1.10 0.19
C SER A 116 9.38 -2.55 0.63
N ARG A 117 9.49 -3.50 -0.28
CA ARG A 117 9.13 -4.91 -0.10
C ARG A 117 7.73 -5.10 0.49
N ASN A 118 6.87 -4.14 0.23
CA ASN A 118 5.51 -4.05 0.76
C ASN A 118 4.54 -3.55 -0.31
N LEU A 119 3.29 -3.41 0.09
CA LEU A 119 2.19 -2.82 -0.67
C LEU A 119 1.34 -1.94 0.25
N SER A 120 0.49 -1.10 -0.34
CA SER A 120 -0.50 -0.30 0.36
C SER A 120 0.12 0.53 1.49
N THR A 121 -0.57 0.76 2.57
CA THR A 121 -0.02 1.49 3.72
C THR A 121 1.13 0.80 4.45
N GLY A 122 1.53 -0.42 4.04
CA GLY A 122 2.84 -0.98 4.41
C GLY A 122 3.99 -0.17 3.81
N ILE A 123 3.83 0.36 2.59
CA ILE A 123 4.70 1.39 2.01
C ILE A 123 4.49 2.70 2.77
N GLY A 124 3.22 3.10 2.97
CA GLY A 124 2.84 4.34 3.65
C GLY A 124 3.50 4.51 5.02
N LEU A 125 3.63 3.43 5.81
CA LEU A 125 4.36 3.43 7.08
C LEU A 125 5.81 3.88 6.91
N LEU A 126 6.52 3.32 5.94
CA LEU A 126 7.93 3.64 5.66
C LEU A 126 8.07 5.08 5.12
N VAL A 127 7.16 5.49 4.25
CA VAL A 127 7.13 6.84 3.66
C VAL A 127 6.95 7.90 4.73
N VAL A 128 6.01 7.70 5.66
CA VAL A 128 5.78 8.64 6.78
C VAL A 128 6.98 8.67 7.73
N GLU A 129 7.61 7.52 8.04
CA GLU A 129 8.83 7.50 8.85
C GLU A 129 9.96 8.27 8.17
N ALA A 130 10.16 8.08 6.87
CA ALA A 130 11.17 8.84 6.10
C ALA A 130 10.88 10.35 6.10
N ALA A 131 9.62 10.75 5.96
CA ALA A 131 9.22 12.15 6.00
C ALA A 131 9.46 12.79 7.38
N VAL A 132 9.19 12.06 8.46
CA VAL A 132 9.52 12.50 9.83
C VAL A 132 11.03 12.69 9.99
N MET A 133 11.84 11.72 9.55
CA MET A 133 13.30 11.82 9.59
C MET A 133 13.83 13.00 8.75
N ALA A 134 13.23 13.24 7.57
CA ALA A 134 13.60 14.39 6.73
C ALA A 134 13.24 15.72 7.40
N ALA A 135 12.10 15.82 8.07
CA ALA A 135 11.69 17.00 8.83
C ALA A 135 12.61 17.24 10.05
N ASP A 136 13.16 16.18 10.64
CA ASP A 136 14.16 16.24 11.72
C ASP A 136 15.58 16.59 11.19
N GLY A 137 15.73 16.87 9.89
CA GLY A 137 16.98 17.30 9.27
C GLY A 137 18.00 16.19 9.01
N LYS A 138 17.55 14.93 8.98
CA LYS A 138 18.40 13.79 8.63
C LYS A 138 18.83 13.85 7.17
N SER A 139 20.06 13.41 6.89
CA SER A 139 20.59 13.25 5.54
C SER A 139 19.89 12.10 4.81
N ARG A 140 19.99 12.07 3.49
CA ARG A 140 19.45 11.00 2.64
C ARG A 140 19.99 9.62 3.05
N GLU A 141 21.28 9.54 3.38
CA GLU A 141 21.95 8.31 3.81
C GLU A 141 21.44 7.84 5.19
N GLU A 142 21.26 8.77 6.13
CA GLU A 142 20.71 8.44 7.46
C GLU A 142 19.27 7.95 7.34
N ILE A 143 18.44 8.60 6.51
CA ILE A 143 17.06 8.20 6.26
C ILE A 143 17.04 6.81 5.62
N LYS A 144 17.84 6.60 4.54
CA LYS A 144 17.93 5.29 3.88
C LYS A 144 18.30 4.19 4.87
N THR A 145 19.32 4.40 5.69
CA THR A 145 19.76 3.43 6.69
C THR A 145 18.65 3.11 7.69
N GLY A 146 17.97 4.13 8.22
CA GLY A 146 16.86 3.93 9.15
C GLY A 146 15.68 3.20 8.52
N ILE A 147 15.37 3.49 7.27
CA ILE A 147 14.29 2.81 6.54
C ILE A 147 14.65 1.35 6.23
N ASP A 148 15.89 1.06 5.84
CA ASP A 148 16.36 -0.31 5.60
C ASP A 148 16.20 -1.19 6.86
N GLU A 149 16.38 -0.64 8.05
CA GLU A 149 16.14 -1.33 9.33
C GLU A 149 14.64 -1.55 9.62
N LEU A 150 13.76 -0.69 9.10
CA LEU A 150 12.32 -0.77 9.32
C LEU A 150 11.61 -1.70 8.33
N ILE A 151 12.08 -1.82 7.10
CA ILE A 151 11.46 -2.67 6.06
C ILE A 151 11.13 -4.08 6.59
N PRO A 152 12.04 -4.83 7.21
CA PRO A 152 11.74 -6.18 7.71
C PRO A 152 10.80 -6.18 8.93
N LYS A 153 10.56 -5.02 9.54
CA LYS A 153 9.67 -4.87 10.70
C LYS A 153 8.25 -4.49 10.34
N VAL A 154 7.98 -4.10 9.10
CA VAL A 154 6.62 -3.83 8.64
C VAL A 154 5.80 -5.12 8.72
N ARG A 155 4.62 -5.01 9.31
CA ARG A 155 3.61 -6.07 9.36
C ARG A 155 2.42 -5.61 8.55
N ALA A 156 2.30 -6.16 7.35
CA ALA A 156 1.18 -5.89 6.45
C ALA A 156 0.37 -7.17 6.26
N SER A 157 -0.90 -7.10 6.63
CA SER A 157 -1.84 -8.19 6.43
C SER A 157 -3.23 -7.64 6.15
N PHE A 158 -4.05 -8.42 5.48
CA PHE A 158 -5.43 -8.06 5.17
C PHE A 158 -6.29 -9.30 4.93
N VAL A 159 -7.60 -9.14 5.02
CA VAL A 159 -8.59 -10.14 4.64
C VAL A 159 -9.41 -9.64 3.46
N VAL A 160 -9.78 -10.56 2.58
CA VAL A 160 -10.54 -10.25 1.36
C VAL A 160 -11.92 -10.91 1.40
N ASP A 161 -12.92 -10.25 0.84
CA ASP A 161 -14.26 -10.85 0.70
C ASP A 161 -14.28 -11.92 -0.38
N THR A 162 -13.57 -11.68 -1.49
CA THR A 162 -13.50 -12.62 -2.62
C THR A 162 -12.05 -12.82 -3.08
N LEU A 163 -11.73 -14.06 -3.48
CA LEU A 163 -10.42 -14.39 -4.05
C LEU A 163 -10.29 -14.05 -5.54
N VAL A 164 -11.39 -13.66 -6.18
CA VAL A 164 -11.45 -13.47 -7.63
C VAL A 164 -10.47 -12.39 -8.11
N TYR A 165 -10.39 -11.29 -7.41
CA TYR A 165 -9.51 -10.16 -7.77
C TYR A 165 -8.03 -10.54 -7.62
N LEU A 166 -7.63 -11.12 -6.48
CA LEU A 166 -6.26 -11.58 -6.27
C LEU A 166 -5.83 -12.64 -7.28
N TYR A 167 -6.74 -13.56 -7.62
CA TYR A 167 -6.47 -14.59 -8.62
C TYR A 167 -6.27 -14.00 -10.00
N ARG A 168 -7.19 -13.15 -10.46
CA ARG A 168 -7.10 -12.49 -11.77
C ARG A 168 -5.92 -11.55 -11.86
N GLY A 169 -5.57 -10.91 -10.73
CA GLY A 169 -4.40 -10.04 -10.62
C GLY A 169 -3.07 -10.77 -10.72
N GLY A 170 -3.01 -12.06 -10.36
CA GLY A 170 -1.83 -12.91 -10.52
C GLY A 170 -0.62 -12.54 -9.63
N ARG A 171 -0.79 -11.70 -8.60
CA ARG A 171 0.28 -11.30 -7.67
C ARG A 171 0.30 -12.09 -6.36
N CYS A 172 -0.66 -13.01 -6.17
CA CYS A 172 -0.71 -13.91 -5.02
C CYS A 172 -0.87 -15.36 -5.48
N ASN A 173 0.22 -16.07 -5.66
CA ASN A 173 0.20 -17.47 -6.13
C ASN A 173 -0.53 -18.41 -5.17
N ALA A 174 -0.47 -18.13 -3.86
CA ALA A 174 -1.14 -18.93 -2.83
C ALA A 174 -2.67 -18.97 -3.00
N VAL A 175 -3.26 -17.97 -3.63
CA VAL A 175 -4.71 -17.89 -3.88
C VAL A 175 -5.16 -18.89 -4.94
N SER A 176 -4.32 -19.21 -5.91
CA SER A 176 -4.65 -20.15 -6.99
C SER A 176 -5.07 -21.53 -6.45
N ALA A 177 -4.45 -21.98 -5.37
CA ALA A 177 -4.77 -23.24 -4.72
C ALA A 177 -6.09 -23.21 -3.90
N LEU A 178 -6.64 -22.02 -3.65
CA LEU A 178 -7.85 -21.83 -2.85
C LEU A 178 -9.10 -21.66 -3.71
N ILE A 179 -8.95 -21.41 -5.01
CA ILE A 179 -10.06 -21.25 -5.96
C ILE A 179 -10.64 -22.63 -6.27
N GLY A 180 -11.97 -22.74 -6.14
CA GLY A 180 -12.70 -24.01 -6.27
C GLY A 180 -12.96 -24.72 -4.95
N GLY A 181 -12.49 -24.16 -3.82
CA GLY A 181 -12.82 -24.64 -2.48
C GLY A 181 -14.18 -24.20 -1.97
N ALA A 182 -14.46 -24.44 -0.69
CA ALA A 182 -15.75 -24.15 -0.06
C ALA A 182 -16.16 -22.67 -0.18
N LEU A 183 -17.43 -22.42 -0.46
CA LEU A 183 -18.06 -21.09 -0.44
C LEU A 183 -17.75 -20.36 0.89
N ALA A 184 -17.61 -19.03 0.82
CA ALA A 184 -17.36 -18.15 1.96
C ALA A 184 -16.06 -18.44 2.74
N LEU A 185 -14.98 -18.74 2.00
CA LEU A 185 -13.63 -18.82 2.55
C LEU A 185 -12.91 -17.46 2.35
N HIS A 186 -12.51 -16.83 3.45
CA HIS A 186 -11.81 -15.54 3.46
C HIS A 186 -10.41 -15.75 4.02
N PRO A 187 -9.36 -15.84 3.19
CA PRO A 187 -8.01 -15.96 3.70
C PRO A 187 -7.50 -14.62 4.23
N MET A 188 -6.71 -14.68 5.29
CA MET A 188 -5.78 -13.63 5.66
C MET A 188 -4.58 -13.72 4.72
N ILE A 189 -4.32 -12.65 4.01
CA ILE A 189 -3.11 -12.48 3.21
C ILE A 189 -2.11 -11.71 4.05
N VAL A 190 -0.85 -12.16 4.01
CA VAL A 190 0.29 -11.50 4.66
C VAL A 190 1.32 -11.12 3.61
N VAL A 191 2.02 -10.02 3.84
CA VAL A 191 3.20 -9.67 3.04
C VAL A 191 4.44 -10.16 3.77
N LYS A 192 5.20 -11.02 3.12
CA LYS A 192 6.43 -11.58 3.63
C LYS A 192 7.48 -11.61 2.53
N ASP A 193 8.68 -11.13 2.82
CA ASP A 193 9.81 -11.07 1.88
C ASP A 193 9.45 -10.45 0.52
N GLY A 194 8.58 -9.42 0.55
CA GLY A 194 8.12 -8.71 -0.65
C GLY A 194 7.00 -9.40 -1.41
N LYS A 195 6.49 -10.55 -0.96
CA LYS A 195 5.45 -11.33 -1.65
C LYS A 195 4.19 -11.46 -0.80
N MET A 196 3.07 -11.64 -1.48
CA MET A 196 1.81 -11.99 -0.81
C MET A 196 1.71 -13.50 -0.62
N ASP A 197 1.35 -13.93 0.60
CA ASP A 197 1.09 -15.32 0.92
C ASP A 197 -0.19 -15.47 1.74
N ALA A 198 -0.86 -16.61 1.63
CA ALA A 198 -2.05 -16.93 2.42
C ALA A 198 -1.64 -17.54 3.76
N SER A 199 -2.12 -16.94 4.85
CA SER A 199 -1.83 -17.38 6.22
C SER A 199 -3.03 -18.11 6.83
N ARG A 200 -3.89 -17.39 7.55
CA ARG A 200 -5.11 -17.96 8.16
C ARG A 200 -6.27 -17.99 7.18
N LYS A 201 -7.24 -18.85 7.49
CA LYS A 201 -8.49 -18.97 6.73
C LYS A 201 -9.67 -18.76 7.66
N TYR A 202 -10.52 -17.81 7.31
CA TYR A 202 -11.76 -17.53 8.02
C TYR A 202 -12.97 -18.01 7.22
N ARG A 203 -14.08 -18.22 7.91
CA ARG A 203 -15.36 -18.58 7.31
C ARG A 203 -16.48 -17.73 7.89
N GLY A 204 -17.46 -17.41 7.06
CA GLY A 204 -18.67 -16.71 7.47
C GLY A 204 -18.84 -15.36 6.76
N LYS A 205 -19.68 -14.49 7.31
CA LYS A 205 -19.91 -13.15 6.73
C LYS A 205 -18.68 -12.28 6.91
N ILE A 206 -18.31 -11.54 5.86
CA ILE A 206 -17.07 -10.74 5.81
C ILE A 206 -16.93 -9.78 7.00
N GLY A 207 -17.95 -9.05 7.41
CA GLY A 207 -17.86 -8.15 8.55
C GLY A 207 -17.53 -8.86 9.88
N LYS A 208 -17.99 -10.13 10.08
CA LYS A 208 -17.57 -10.95 11.23
C LYS A 208 -16.12 -11.42 11.09
N VAL A 209 -15.72 -11.77 9.87
CA VAL A 209 -14.35 -12.20 9.55
C VAL A 209 -13.36 -11.08 9.83
N ILE A 210 -13.62 -9.87 9.35
CA ILE A 210 -12.78 -8.69 9.58
C ILE A 210 -12.57 -8.43 11.08
N LYS A 211 -13.64 -8.49 11.88
CA LYS A 211 -13.55 -8.32 13.34
C LYS A 211 -12.72 -9.41 14.02
N ASN A 212 -12.88 -10.66 13.60
CA ASN A 212 -12.08 -11.76 14.14
C ASN A 212 -10.62 -11.62 13.74
N TYR A 213 -10.34 -11.24 12.50
CA TYR A 213 -9.00 -10.95 12.01
C TYR A 213 -8.31 -9.87 12.84
N ALA A 214 -8.99 -8.74 13.09
CA ALA A 214 -8.41 -7.66 13.91
C ALA A 214 -8.09 -8.12 15.34
N LYS A 215 -8.94 -8.96 15.95
CA LYS A 215 -8.70 -9.56 17.26
C LYS A 215 -7.53 -10.55 17.25
N ASP A 216 -7.41 -11.33 16.18
CA ASP A 216 -6.32 -12.31 16.04
C ASP A 216 -4.93 -11.64 15.90
N LEU A 217 -4.88 -10.34 15.57
CA LEU A 217 -3.65 -9.55 15.53
C LEU A 217 -3.24 -8.98 16.90
N GLU A 218 -4.03 -9.15 17.97
CA GLU A 218 -3.83 -8.48 19.26
C GLU A 218 -2.41 -8.64 19.82
N GLU A 219 -1.86 -9.85 19.78
CA GLU A 219 -0.51 -10.11 20.31
C GLU A 219 0.58 -9.43 19.46
N ASP A 220 0.40 -9.40 18.13
CA ASP A 220 1.31 -8.71 17.24
C ASP A 220 1.22 -7.19 17.43
N LEU A 221 0.00 -6.65 17.62
CA LEU A 221 -0.24 -5.24 17.91
C LEU A 221 0.38 -4.81 19.24
N LYS A 222 0.34 -5.63 20.30
CA LYS A 222 1.03 -5.36 21.56
C LYS A 222 2.54 -5.24 21.42
N ASN A 223 3.11 -5.91 20.42
CA ASN A 223 4.52 -5.86 20.07
C ASN A 223 4.85 -4.81 18.99
N ALA A 224 3.88 -3.98 18.60
CA ALA A 224 4.09 -2.92 17.63
C ALA A 224 4.79 -1.70 18.25
N ARG A 225 5.46 -0.91 17.40
CA ARG A 225 5.87 0.46 17.73
C ARG A 225 4.59 1.29 17.99
N PRO A 226 4.60 2.14 19.03
CA PRO A 226 3.39 2.82 19.47
C PRO A 226 3.02 4.06 18.62
N ASP A 227 3.80 4.39 17.60
CA ASP A 227 3.64 5.64 16.88
C ASP A 227 2.36 5.67 16.06
N ARG A 228 2.17 4.68 15.19
CA ARG A 228 0.98 4.62 14.33
C ARG A 228 0.60 3.21 13.88
N VAL A 229 -0.68 3.06 13.54
CA VAL A 229 -1.24 1.91 12.85
C VAL A 229 -2.18 2.41 11.75
N PHE A 230 -2.14 1.75 10.59
CA PHE A 230 -3.08 2.00 9.52
C PHE A 230 -4.19 0.95 9.47
N ILE A 231 -5.41 1.40 9.26
CA ILE A 231 -6.55 0.59 8.86
C ILE A 231 -6.87 0.99 7.42
N THR A 232 -6.52 0.11 6.47
CA THR A 232 -6.71 0.38 5.04
C THR A 232 -7.77 -0.54 4.49
N HIS A 233 -8.76 0.02 3.80
CA HIS A 233 -9.88 -0.79 3.29
C HIS A 233 -10.28 -0.38 1.87
N SER A 234 -10.96 -1.30 1.17
CA SER A 234 -11.58 -1.04 -0.13
C SER A 234 -13.07 -1.42 -0.06
N GLU A 235 -13.93 -0.40 -0.10
CA GLU A 235 -15.41 -0.51 -0.02
C GLU A 235 -15.91 -1.46 1.08
N CYS A 236 -15.32 -1.38 2.26
CA CYS A 236 -15.87 -2.03 3.43
C CYS A 236 -17.08 -1.28 3.99
N ASP A 237 -17.98 -2.03 4.61
CA ASP A 237 -19.07 -1.44 5.40
C ASP A 237 -18.51 -0.53 6.50
N ALA A 238 -18.97 0.72 6.53
CA ALA A 238 -18.43 1.77 7.42
C ALA A 238 -18.51 1.37 8.90
N ARG A 239 -19.60 0.72 9.31
CA ARG A 239 -19.75 0.23 10.68
C ARG A 239 -18.71 -0.83 11.04
N THR A 240 -18.38 -1.71 10.08
CA THR A 240 -17.34 -2.73 10.29
C THR A 240 -15.97 -2.09 10.46
N VAL A 241 -15.65 -1.06 9.68
CA VAL A 241 -14.40 -0.29 9.81
C VAL A 241 -14.32 0.41 11.15
N GLU A 242 -15.39 1.09 11.57
CA GLU A 242 -15.51 1.75 12.88
C GLU A 242 -15.31 0.75 14.03
N GLU A 243 -15.96 -0.42 14.01
CA GLU A 243 -15.81 -1.45 15.03
C GLU A 243 -14.35 -1.97 15.12
N VAL A 244 -13.61 -2.04 14.01
CA VAL A 244 -12.17 -2.39 14.01
C VAL A 244 -11.35 -1.26 14.61
N ARG A 245 -11.62 -0.02 14.24
CA ARG A 245 -10.94 1.16 14.77
C ARG A 245 -11.13 1.28 16.29
N ASP A 246 -12.36 1.12 16.77
CA ASP A 246 -12.69 1.15 18.19
C ASP A 246 -11.97 0.03 18.95
N TYR A 247 -11.92 -1.17 18.36
CA TYR A 247 -11.18 -2.28 18.96
C TYR A 247 -9.69 -1.96 19.10
N ILE A 248 -9.04 -1.47 18.04
CA ILE A 248 -7.62 -1.11 18.07
C ILE A 248 -7.38 0.05 19.04
N ALA A 249 -8.27 1.04 19.09
CA ALA A 249 -8.21 2.15 20.05
C ALA A 249 -8.33 1.66 21.50
N SER A 250 -9.19 0.67 21.76
CA SER A 250 -9.37 0.09 23.09
C SER A 250 -8.13 -0.61 23.65
N LEU A 251 -7.18 -0.99 22.79
CA LEU A 251 -5.90 -1.56 23.22
C LEU A 251 -4.97 -0.51 23.87
N GLY A 252 -5.19 0.78 23.61
CA GLY A 252 -4.43 1.89 24.22
C GLY A 252 -2.94 1.93 23.82
N ILE A 253 -2.56 1.37 22.66
CA ILE A 253 -1.16 1.19 22.26
C ILE A 253 -0.69 2.36 21.39
N PHE A 254 -1.49 2.75 20.39
CA PHE A 254 -1.07 3.65 19.34
C PHE A 254 -1.39 5.11 19.63
N LYS A 255 -0.45 5.99 19.30
CA LYS A 255 -0.65 7.46 19.34
C LYS A 255 -1.56 7.90 18.20
N GLU A 256 -1.44 7.26 17.03
CA GLU A 256 -2.26 7.54 15.85
C GLU A 256 -2.84 6.25 15.28
N ILE A 257 -4.16 6.26 15.04
CA ILE A 257 -4.88 5.23 14.29
C ILE A 257 -5.41 5.91 13.03
N ILE A 258 -4.80 5.62 11.90
CA ILE A 258 -5.07 6.29 10.63
C ILE A 258 -5.90 5.34 9.76
N GLU A 259 -7.09 5.80 9.37
CA GLU A 259 -7.94 5.13 8.40
C GLU A 259 -7.65 5.67 7.01
N THR A 260 -7.41 4.77 6.04
CA THR A 260 -7.23 5.12 4.63
C THR A 260 -8.04 4.21 3.73
N ARG A 261 -8.25 4.67 2.50
CA ARG A 261 -8.86 3.85 1.44
C ARG A 261 -7.79 3.41 0.46
N ALA A 262 -7.86 2.14 0.06
CA ALA A 262 -7.00 1.62 -1.00
C ALA A 262 -7.26 2.35 -2.32
N GLY A 263 -6.20 2.78 -2.98
CA GLY A 263 -6.25 3.40 -4.30
C GLY A 263 -6.71 2.42 -5.39
N GLY A 264 -6.82 2.90 -6.61
CA GLY A 264 -7.36 2.11 -7.73
C GLY A 264 -6.50 0.91 -8.09
N VAL A 265 -5.16 1.04 -8.02
CA VAL A 265 -4.24 -0.07 -8.29
C VAL A 265 -4.43 -1.18 -7.25
N ILE A 266 -4.38 -0.88 -5.96
CA ILE A 266 -4.54 -1.86 -4.89
C ILE A 266 -5.95 -2.47 -4.93
N SER A 267 -6.98 -1.65 -5.11
CA SER A 267 -8.37 -2.09 -5.22
C SER A 267 -8.60 -3.05 -6.39
N SER A 268 -7.98 -2.80 -7.55
CA SER A 268 -8.06 -3.68 -8.74
C SER A 268 -7.54 -5.10 -8.46
N HIS A 269 -6.65 -5.27 -7.49
CA HIS A 269 -6.09 -6.57 -7.11
C HIS A 269 -6.74 -7.19 -5.87
N CYS A 270 -7.23 -6.38 -4.92
CA CYS A 270 -7.77 -6.89 -3.66
C CYS A 270 -9.30 -7.10 -3.70
N GLY A 271 -10.01 -6.27 -4.47
CA GLY A 271 -11.46 -6.30 -4.57
C GLY A 271 -12.20 -5.62 -3.42
N PRO A 272 -13.53 -5.47 -3.57
CA PRO A 272 -14.37 -4.84 -2.57
C PRO A 272 -14.42 -5.67 -1.28
N GLY A 273 -14.72 -5.02 -0.15
CA GLY A 273 -14.82 -5.69 1.15
C GLY A 273 -13.47 -6.11 1.75
N THR A 274 -12.35 -5.64 1.19
CA THR A 274 -11.00 -5.90 1.72
C THR A 274 -10.66 -4.93 2.84
N LEU A 275 -10.12 -5.44 3.95
CA LEU A 275 -9.58 -4.61 5.03
C LEU A 275 -8.27 -5.17 5.55
N GLY A 276 -7.28 -4.29 5.70
CA GLY A 276 -5.97 -4.57 6.26
C GLY A 276 -5.68 -3.73 7.51
N VAL A 277 -4.85 -4.29 8.39
CA VAL A 277 -4.25 -3.60 9.54
C VAL A 277 -2.73 -3.69 9.39
N LEU A 278 -2.07 -2.53 9.31
CA LEU A 278 -0.66 -2.44 8.97
C LEU A 278 0.08 -1.59 10.02
N PHE A 279 1.20 -2.09 10.49
CA PHE A 279 1.99 -1.46 11.55
C PHE A 279 3.47 -1.87 11.46
N ILE A 280 4.33 -1.21 12.25
CA ILE A 280 5.74 -1.55 12.39
C ILE A 280 5.93 -2.28 13.72
N ALA A 281 6.54 -3.46 13.72
CA ALA A 281 6.93 -4.20 14.93
C ALA A 281 8.14 -3.52 15.63
N LYS A 282 8.30 -3.77 16.93
CA LYS A 282 9.49 -3.32 17.71
C LYS A 282 10.79 -3.92 17.24
#